data_40af63581457a4b3ee9009db7c7c697a
#
_entry.id   40af63581457a4b3ee9009db7c7c697a
#
_cell.length_a   1.000
_cell.length_b   1.000
_cell.length_c   1.000
_cell.angle_alpha   90.00
_cell.angle_beta   90.00
_cell.angle_gamma   90.00
#
_symmetry.space_group_name_H-M   'P 1'
#
loop_
_entity.id
_entity.type
_entity.pdbx_description
1 polymer ?
#
loop_
_entity_poly.entity_id
_entity_poly.type
_entity_poly.pdbx_seq_one_letter_code
_entity_poly.pdbx_strand_id
1 'polypeptide(L)'
;MMAVNGSPENGSESLNSFTGGKLFDTVFGRGMALVEETASYLDGPGREHARALPREAGLTYSAWSMELTTRLMQAASWLVMQKAVRDGEMRREEASARKYRIRGRAERRPGAIRLRPA
;
A
#
# COMPACT_ATOMS: atom_id res chain seq x y z
N MET A 1 3.91 37.94 6.46
CA MET A 1 3.65 37.47 6.66
C MET A 1 3.31 36.56 6.94
N MET A 2 3.26 36.24 6.98
CA MET A 2 2.93 35.51 7.10
C MET A 2 2.55 34.65 7.64
N ALA A 3 2.44 34.41 7.80
CA ALA A 3 2.19 33.56 8.14
C ALA A 3 1.50 32.91 8.66
N VAL A 4 1.07 32.67 8.87
CA VAL A 4 0.47 32.15 9.42
C VAL A 4 0.12 31.08 9.58
N ASN A 5 0.29 30.70 9.70
CA ASN A 5 0.14 29.67 9.76
C ASN A 5 -0.36 28.95 10.88
N GLY A 6 -0.85 29.15 11.91
CA GLY A 6 -1.43 28.48 13.03
C GLY A 6 -2.90 28.15 12.89
N SER A 7 -3.41 28.29 11.72
CA SER A 7 -4.81 28.06 11.45
C SER A 7 -5.14 26.56 11.47
N PRO A 8 -6.30 26.16 12.01
CA PRO A 8 -6.71 24.74 12.00
C PRO A 8 -6.87 24.16 10.61
N GLU A 9 -7.12 25.01 9.62
CA GLU A 9 -7.24 24.55 8.25
C GLU A 9 -5.92 24.07 7.69
N ASN A 10 -4.83 24.33 8.37
CA ASN A 10 -3.51 23.99 7.90
C ASN A 10 -3.34 22.50 7.62
N GLY A 11 -4.02 21.66 8.37
CA GLY A 11 -3.97 20.22 8.11
C GLY A 11 -4.46 19.87 6.73
N SER A 12 -5.61 20.44 6.36
CA SER A 12 -6.20 20.20 5.06
C SER A 12 -5.36 20.82 3.94
N GLU A 13 -4.91 22.04 4.14
CA GLU A 13 -4.06 22.69 3.16
C GLU A 13 -2.72 21.99 2.98
N SER A 14 -2.15 21.50 4.06
CA SER A 14 -0.90 20.76 4.00
C SER A 14 -1.06 19.48 3.20
N LEU A 15 -2.17 18.77 3.39
CA LEU A 15 -2.44 17.56 2.63
C LEU A 15 -2.64 17.88 1.15
N ASN A 16 -3.34 18.96 0.84
CA ASN A 16 -3.53 19.37 -0.54
C ASN A 16 -2.20 19.76 -1.19
N SER A 17 -1.35 20.48 -0.47
CA SER A 17 -0.03 20.83 -0.97
C SER A 17 0.82 19.61 -1.19
N PHE A 18 0.74 18.66 -0.27
CA PHE A 18 1.48 17.41 -0.39
C PHE A 18 1.06 16.66 -1.65
N THR A 19 -0.23 16.46 -1.85
CA THR A 19 -0.73 15.71 -3.00
C THR A 19 -0.52 16.44 -4.32
N GLY A 20 -0.39 17.76 -4.29
CA GLY A 20 -0.19 18.54 -5.50
C GLY A 20 1.24 18.90 -5.80
N GLY A 21 2.20 18.56 -4.94
CA GLY A 21 3.56 19.03 -5.05
C GLY A 21 4.58 17.96 -5.38
N LYS A 22 5.83 18.39 -5.43
CA LYS A 22 6.96 17.51 -5.71
C LYS A 22 7.18 16.49 -4.63
N LEU A 23 6.80 16.80 -3.42
CA LEU A 23 6.93 15.85 -2.31
C LEU A 23 6.10 14.62 -2.58
N PHE A 24 4.88 14.82 -3.08
CA PHE A 24 4.04 13.67 -3.45
C PHE A 24 4.72 12.82 -4.52
N ASP A 25 5.27 13.46 -5.55
CA ASP A 25 5.94 12.72 -6.62
C ASP A 25 7.10 11.88 -6.08
N THR A 26 7.86 12.45 -5.16
CA THR A 26 8.99 11.74 -4.55
C THR A 26 8.50 10.56 -3.72
N VAL A 27 7.50 10.78 -2.89
CA VAL A 27 6.96 9.73 -2.03
C VAL A 27 6.30 8.63 -2.88
N PHE A 28 5.57 9.02 -3.92
CA PHE A 28 4.96 8.06 -4.82
C PHE A 28 6.01 7.19 -5.47
N GLY A 29 7.06 7.79 -6.02
CA GLY A 29 8.13 7.06 -6.67
C GLY A 29 8.84 6.10 -5.73
N ARG A 30 9.16 6.56 -4.54
CA ARG A 30 9.80 5.73 -3.53
C ARG A 30 8.89 4.60 -3.05
N GLY A 31 7.62 4.92 -2.85
CA GLY A 31 6.65 3.93 -2.41
C GLY A 31 6.48 2.83 -3.44
N MET A 32 6.34 3.19 -4.71
CA MET A 32 6.18 2.19 -5.76
C MET A 32 7.45 1.37 -5.94
N ALA A 33 8.62 2.00 -5.83
CA ALA A 33 9.89 1.27 -5.92
C ALA A 33 10.00 0.25 -4.79
N LEU A 34 9.59 0.64 -3.58
CA LEU A 34 9.63 -0.26 -2.45
C LEU A 34 8.65 -1.43 -2.63
N VAL A 35 7.47 -1.16 -3.15
CA VAL A 35 6.51 -2.21 -3.46
C VAL A 35 7.11 -3.20 -4.46
N GLU A 36 7.70 -2.70 -5.51
CA GLU A 36 8.29 -3.55 -6.54
C GLU A 36 9.47 -4.35 -6.01
N GLU A 37 10.32 -3.73 -5.22
CA GLU A 37 11.46 -4.42 -4.62
C GLU A 37 11.01 -5.53 -3.69
N THR A 38 10.01 -5.26 -2.87
CA THR A 38 9.48 -6.25 -1.94
C THR A 38 8.83 -7.41 -2.71
N ALA A 39 8.05 -7.09 -3.72
CA ALA A 39 7.40 -8.12 -4.54
C ALA A 39 8.44 -8.99 -5.23
N SER A 40 9.49 -8.38 -5.76
CA SER A 40 10.57 -9.13 -6.41
C SER A 40 11.29 -10.05 -5.43
N TYR A 41 11.52 -9.58 -4.21
CA TYR A 41 12.13 -10.42 -3.20
C TYR A 41 11.25 -11.63 -2.88
N LEU A 42 9.97 -11.39 -2.65
CA LEU A 42 9.05 -12.47 -2.31
C LEU A 42 8.92 -13.49 -3.43
N ASP A 43 9.04 -13.04 -4.66
CA ASP A 43 8.86 -13.90 -5.82
C ASP A 43 10.13 -14.63 -6.23
N GLY A 44 11.28 -14.17 -5.77
CA GLY A 44 12.58 -14.75 -6.11
C GLY A 44 13.34 -15.22 -4.89
N PRO A 45 14.25 -14.38 -4.35
CA PRO A 45 15.10 -14.81 -3.24
C PRO A 45 14.33 -15.31 -2.03
N GLY A 46 13.18 -14.70 -1.74
CA GLY A 46 12.38 -15.13 -0.60
C GLY A 46 11.86 -16.55 -0.78
N ARG A 47 11.47 -16.90 -1.99
CA ARG A 47 11.05 -18.28 -2.28
C ARG A 47 12.18 -19.27 -2.09
N GLU A 48 13.36 -18.90 -2.54
CA GLU A 48 14.53 -19.77 -2.39
C GLU A 48 14.85 -19.99 -0.92
N HIS A 49 14.81 -18.92 -0.13
CA HIS A 49 15.05 -19.04 1.29
C HIS A 49 13.98 -19.91 1.96
N ALA A 50 12.74 -19.77 1.53
CA ALA A 50 11.64 -20.54 2.11
C ALA A 50 11.80 -22.05 1.86
N ARG A 51 12.33 -22.42 0.71
CA ARG A 51 12.55 -23.83 0.40
C ARG A 51 13.54 -24.51 1.33
N ALA A 52 14.43 -23.74 1.92
CA ALA A 52 15.43 -24.27 2.83
C ALA A 52 14.89 -24.39 4.25
N LEU A 53 13.69 -23.92 4.52
CA LEU A 53 13.11 -23.96 5.86
C LEU A 53 12.47 -25.32 6.13
N PRO A 54 12.40 -25.73 7.42
CA PRO A 54 11.60 -26.89 7.78
C PRO A 54 10.15 -26.68 7.34
N ARG A 55 9.43 -27.77 7.16
CA ARG A 55 8.09 -27.73 6.60
C ARG A 55 7.17 -26.75 7.30
N GLU A 56 7.11 -26.78 8.62
CA GLU A 56 6.21 -25.89 9.37
C GLU A 56 6.58 -24.42 9.18
N ALA A 57 7.87 -24.12 9.28
CA ALA A 57 8.34 -22.76 9.08
C ALA A 57 8.09 -22.30 7.64
N GLY A 58 8.24 -23.20 6.68
CA GLY A 58 7.95 -22.90 5.28
C GLY A 58 6.48 -22.57 5.05
N LEU A 59 5.58 -23.30 5.69
CA LEU A 59 4.16 -23.03 5.57
C LEU A 59 3.80 -21.69 6.19
N THR A 60 4.36 -21.38 7.36
CA THR A 60 4.14 -20.09 8.00
C THR A 60 4.67 -18.96 7.14
N TYR A 61 5.86 -19.13 6.58
CA TYR A 61 6.42 -18.12 5.68
C TYR A 61 5.51 -17.89 4.48
N SER A 62 5.00 -18.97 3.90
CA SER A 62 4.11 -18.85 2.74
C SER A 62 2.85 -18.07 3.08
N ALA A 63 2.27 -18.35 4.25
CA ALA A 63 1.07 -17.64 4.69
C ALA A 63 1.34 -16.16 4.87
N TRP A 64 2.45 -15.81 5.53
CA TRP A 64 2.81 -14.42 5.74
C TRP A 64 3.14 -13.72 4.42
N SER A 65 3.78 -14.42 3.50
CA SER A 65 4.10 -13.85 2.19
C SER A 65 2.84 -13.51 1.41
N MET A 66 1.84 -14.37 1.47
CA MET A 66 0.56 -14.11 0.79
C MET A 66 -0.16 -12.93 1.40
N GLU A 67 -0.16 -12.83 2.73
CA GLU A 67 -0.77 -11.69 3.39
C GLU A 67 -0.03 -10.40 3.08
N LEU A 68 1.29 -10.45 3.10
CA LEU A 68 2.10 -9.28 2.76
C LEU A 68 1.86 -8.85 1.33
N THR A 69 1.78 -9.80 0.40
CA THR A 69 1.48 -9.50 -1.00
C THR A 69 0.16 -8.77 -1.13
N THR A 70 -0.85 -9.22 -0.40
CA THR A 70 -2.16 -8.55 -0.42
C THR A 70 -2.04 -7.11 0.08
N ARG A 71 -1.29 -6.90 1.15
CA ARG A 71 -1.09 -5.55 1.69
C ARG A 71 -0.31 -4.66 0.73
N LEU A 72 0.67 -5.23 0.04
CA LEU A 72 1.43 -4.50 -0.97
C LEU A 72 0.53 -4.06 -2.11
N MET A 73 -0.37 -4.94 -2.55
CA MET A 73 -1.32 -4.60 -3.60
C MET A 73 -2.26 -3.48 -3.15
N GLN A 74 -2.71 -3.53 -1.90
CA GLN A 74 -3.55 -2.47 -1.35
C GLN A 74 -2.80 -1.14 -1.30
N ALA A 75 -1.56 -1.17 -0.86
CA ALA A 75 -0.74 0.03 -0.79
C ALA A 75 -0.49 0.61 -2.17
N ALA A 76 -0.15 -0.24 -3.13
CA ALA A 76 0.07 0.20 -4.51
C ALA A 76 -1.18 0.81 -5.10
N SER A 77 -2.33 0.16 -4.87
CA SER A 77 -3.61 0.67 -5.36
C SER A 77 -3.93 2.03 -4.76
N TRP A 78 -3.67 2.18 -3.47
CA TRP A 78 -3.89 3.45 -2.80
C TRP A 78 -3.02 4.55 -3.39
N LEU A 79 -1.74 4.25 -3.61
CA LEU A 79 -0.81 5.22 -4.19
C LEU A 79 -1.24 5.62 -5.60
N VAL A 80 -1.65 4.65 -6.41
CA VAL A 80 -2.10 4.94 -7.78
C VAL A 80 -3.36 5.79 -7.76
N MET A 81 -4.29 5.51 -6.85
CA MET A 81 -5.51 6.30 -6.74
C MET A 81 -5.21 7.73 -6.28
N GLN A 82 -4.25 7.89 -5.36
CA GLN A 82 -3.86 9.24 -4.93
C GLN A 82 -3.23 10.02 -6.08
N LYS A 83 -2.45 9.34 -6.90
CA LYS A 83 -1.88 9.97 -8.09
C LYS A 83 -2.98 10.38 -9.07
N ALA A 84 -3.97 9.55 -9.26
CA ALA A 84 -5.10 9.86 -10.14
C ALA A 84 -5.88 11.06 -9.62
N VAL A 85 -6.09 11.16 -8.32
CA VAL A 85 -6.73 12.32 -7.73
C VAL A 85 -5.91 13.58 -7.97
N ARG A 86 -4.60 13.48 -7.74
CA ARG A 86 -3.69 14.60 -7.97
C ARG A 86 -3.73 15.08 -9.42
N ASP A 87 -3.76 14.15 -10.34
CA ASP A 87 -3.74 14.45 -11.77
C ASP A 87 -5.12 14.86 -12.32
N GLY A 88 -6.13 14.87 -11.44
CA GLY A 88 -7.48 15.28 -11.84
C GLY A 88 -8.26 14.19 -12.58
N GLU A 89 -7.75 12.98 -12.60
CA GLU A 89 -8.41 11.85 -13.28
C GLU A 89 -9.49 11.19 -12.43
N MET A 90 -9.46 11.46 -11.12
CA MET A 90 -10.38 10.82 -10.19
C MET A 90 -10.67 11.77 -9.04
N ARG A 91 -11.91 11.77 -8.56
CA ARG A 91 -12.26 12.55 -7.38
C ARG A 91 -11.92 11.79 -6.12
N ARG A 92 -11.69 12.52 -5.03
CA ARG A 92 -11.34 11.90 -3.76
C ARG A 92 -12.38 10.91 -3.28
N GLU A 93 -13.65 11.24 -3.50
CA GLU A 93 -14.74 10.36 -3.11
C GLU A 93 -14.67 9.04 -3.85
N GLU A 94 -14.35 9.09 -5.12
CA GLU A 94 -14.21 7.89 -5.91
C GLU A 94 -13.04 7.03 -5.44
N ALA A 95 -11.93 7.68 -5.11
CA ALA A 95 -10.75 6.97 -4.62
C ALA A 95 -11.07 6.26 -3.32
N SER A 96 -11.77 6.91 -2.42
CA SER A 96 -12.16 6.30 -1.15
C SER A 96 -13.07 5.09 -1.37
N ALA A 97 -14.04 5.22 -2.26
CA ALA A 97 -14.94 4.12 -2.55
C ALA A 97 -14.21 2.93 -3.13
N ARG A 98 -13.27 3.17 -4.02
CA ARG A 98 -12.48 2.10 -4.62
C ARG A 98 -11.58 1.43 -3.60
N LYS A 99 -11.00 2.22 -2.70
CA LYS A 99 -10.17 1.69 -1.64
C LYS A 99 -10.95 0.71 -0.77
N TYR A 100 -12.15 1.08 -0.40
CA TYR A 100 -13.01 0.20 0.39
C TYR A 100 -13.33 -1.09 -0.34
N ARG A 101 -13.62 -1.00 -1.63
CA ARG A 101 -13.94 -2.18 -2.42
C ARG A 101 -12.76 -3.12 -2.54
N ILE A 102 -11.58 -2.57 -2.75
CA ILE A 102 -10.36 -3.38 -2.86
C ILE A 102 -10.07 -4.09 -1.54
N ARG A 103 -10.18 -3.35 -0.44
CA ARG A 103 -9.95 -3.91 0.89
C ARG A 103 -10.96 -5.01 1.20
N GLY A 104 -12.24 -4.75 0.95
CA GLY A 104 -13.28 -5.73 1.20
C GLY A 104 -13.11 -6.98 0.37
N ARG A 105 -12.70 -6.82 -0.89
CA ARG A 105 -12.45 -7.95 -1.77
C ARG A 105 -11.29 -8.80 -1.28
N ALA A 106 -10.22 -8.15 -0.84
CA ALA A 106 -9.06 -8.87 -0.32
C ALA A 106 -9.40 -9.64 0.95
N GLU A 107 -10.19 -9.05 1.82
CA GLU A 107 -10.59 -9.69 3.07
C GLU A 107 -11.50 -10.89 2.85
N ARG A 108 -12.28 -10.87 1.79
CA ARG A 108 -13.22 -11.94 1.48
C ARG A 108 -12.68 -12.94 0.48
N ARG A 109 -11.44 -12.81 0.12
CA ARG A 109 -10.83 -13.66 -0.88
C ARG A 109 -10.79 -15.10 -0.39
N PRO A 110 -11.31 -16.05 -1.17
CA PRO A 110 -11.22 -17.46 -0.82
C PRO A 110 -9.76 -17.88 -0.74
N GLY A 111 -9.43 -18.66 0.25
CA GLY A 111 -8.06 -19.10 0.42
C GLY A 111 -7.16 -18.11 1.11
N ALA A 112 -7.67 -16.96 1.50
CA ALA A 112 -6.89 -16.03 2.31
C ALA A 112 -6.57 -16.73 3.63
N ILE A 113 -5.29 -16.84 3.92
CA ILE A 113 -4.85 -17.53 5.11
C ILE A 113 -4.95 -16.60 6.29
N ARG A 114 -5.76 -16.99 7.25
CA ARG A 114 -5.82 -16.25 8.50
C ARG A 114 -4.84 -16.88 9.46
N LEU A 115 -3.85 -16.11 9.81
CA LEU A 115 -2.92 -16.55 10.82
C LEU A 115 -3.60 -16.42 12.17
N ARG A 116 -3.94 -17.54 12.75
CA ARG A 116 -4.52 -17.54 14.07
C ARG A 116 -3.42 -17.65 15.09
N PRO A 117 -3.51 -16.88 16.17
CA PRO A 117 -2.64 -17.17 17.28
C PRO A 117 -2.94 -18.59 17.73
N ALA A 118 -1.93 -19.31 18.01
CA ALA A 118 -2.05 -20.73 18.36
C ALA A 118 -2.93 -20.92 19.59
#